data_f7b7064e4f3f900437b398e4b7946b4e
#
_entry.id   f7b7064e4f3f900437b398e4b7946b4e
#
_cell.length_a   1.000
_cell.length_b   1.000
_cell.length_c   1.000
_cell.angle_alpha   90.00
_cell.angle_beta   90.00
_cell.angle_gamma   90.00
#
_symmetry.space_group_name_H-M   'P 1'
#
loop_
_entity.id
_entity.type
_entity.pdbx_description
1 polymer ?
#
loop_
_entity_poly.entity_id
_entity_poly.type
_entity_poly.pdbx_seq_one_letter_code
_entity_poly.pdbx_strand_id
1 'polypeptide(L)'
;MLAKKTSVTSLGILVVLSLAVGAQTDKYLWLEDVSGDRAMAWVRAENERSAKVLESDPRFAGLEATALKVLESPERLPMPWLNGSDIYNTWQDASHVRGILRRTSLADYLTAQPHWHTVLDYDALGKQDNRRWVHKGLTCL
;
A
#
# COMPACT_ATOMS: atom_id res chain seq x y z
N MET A 1 5.30 72.11 51.46
CA MET A 1 4.23 71.12 51.50
C MET A 1 4.25 70.35 50.18
N LEU A 2 4.82 69.12 50.17
CA LEU A 2 4.94 68.28 49.01
C LEU A 2 3.79 67.24 49.04
N ALA A 3 2.92 67.28 48.04
CA ALA A 3 1.90 66.25 47.85
C ALA A 3 2.51 65.05 47.13
N LYS A 4 2.53 63.89 47.77
CA LYS A 4 2.97 62.60 47.23
C LYS A 4 1.86 62.05 46.30
N LYS A 5 2.16 61.94 45.01
CA LYS A 5 1.33 61.20 44.03
C LYS A 5 1.58 59.72 44.20
N THR A 6 0.58 58.98 44.62
CA THR A 6 0.55 57.53 44.60
C THR A 6 0.15 57.05 43.20
N SER A 7 1.13 56.40 42.58
CA SER A 7 0.93 55.72 41.28
C SER A 7 0.27 54.37 41.55
N VAL A 8 -0.95 54.17 41.06
CA VAL A 8 -1.64 52.87 41.07
C VAL A 8 -1.20 52.11 39.85
N THR A 9 -0.38 51.13 40.07
CA THR A 9 0.04 50.21 39.03
C THR A 9 -1.09 49.22 38.75
N SER A 10 -1.80 49.39 37.64
CA SER A 10 -2.81 48.45 37.16
C SER A 10 -2.13 47.14 36.73
N LEU A 11 -2.23 46.13 37.57
CA LEU A 11 -1.82 44.76 37.24
C LEU A 11 -2.86 44.15 36.28
N GLY A 12 -2.58 44.20 35.00
CA GLY A 12 -3.38 43.56 33.98
C GLY A 12 -3.33 42.04 34.12
N ILE A 13 -4.41 41.46 34.58
CA ILE A 13 -4.63 39.99 34.54
C ILE A 13 -4.81 39.56 33.10
N LEU A 14 -3.75 39.01 32.48
CA LEU A 14 -3.80 38.38 31.20
C LEU A 14 -4.51 37.01 31.37
N VAL A 15 -5.85 36.99 31.16
CA VAL A 15 -6.61 35.76 31.11
C VAL A 15 -6.25 35.09 29.80
N VAL A 16 -5.31 34.15 29.83
CA VAL A 16 -5.02 33.23 28.69
C VAL A 16 -6.22 32.29 28.61
N LEU A 17 -7.15 32.61 27.72
CA LEU A 17 -8.21 31.69 27.30
C LEU A 17 -7.53 30.56 26.50
N SER A 18 -7.12 29.50 27.18
CA SER A 18 -6.75 28.24 26.53
C SER A 18 -8.03 27.71 25.85
N LEU A 19 -8.16 27.99 24.56
CA LEU A 19 -9.08 27.26 23.71
C LEU A 19 -8.60 25.81 23.75
N ALA A 20 -9.20 25.01 24.62
CA ALA A 20 -9.13 23.56 24.51
C ALA A 20 -9.79 23.21 23.15
N VAL A 21 -8.98 23.14 22.11
CA VAL A 21 -9.35 22.45 20.88
C VAL A 21 -9.58 21.02 21.32
N GLY A 22 -10.82 20.69 21.62
CA GLY A 22 -11.20 19.32 21.92
C GLY A 22 -10.79 18.49 20.73
N ALA A 23 -9.74 17.68 20.89
CA ALA A 23 -9.35 16.70 19.89
C ALA A 23 -10.61 15.89 19.60
N GLN A 24 -11.19 16.12 18.42
CA GLN A 24 -12.36 15.38 18.00
C GLN A 24 -11.94 13.93 17.91
N THR A 25 -12.40 13.11 18.84
CA THR A 25 -12.08 11.69 18.87
C THR A 25 -12.54 11.10 17.54
N ASP A 26 -11.61 10.55 16.77
CA ASP A 26 -11.95 9.92 15.50
C ASP A 26 -12.95 8.79 15.74
N LYS A 27 -14.16 8.96 15.20
CA LYS A 27 -15.24 7.98 15.34
C LYS A 27 -14.96 6.66 14.64
N TYR A 28 -13.91 6.64 13.80
CA TYR A 28 -13.47 5.46 13.03
C TYR A 28 -12.21 4.80 13.57
N LEU A 29 -11.70 5.26 14.73
CA LEU A 29 -10.49 4.67 15.34
C LEU A 29 -10.55 3.15 15.48
N TRP A 30 -11.75 2.58 15.66
CA TRP A 30 -11.97 1.14 15.73
C TRP A 30 -11.65 0.39 14.42
N LEU A 31 -11.52 1.09 13.26
CA LEU A 31 -11.07 0.50 11.99
C LEU A 31 -9.56 0.26 11.94
N GLU A 32 -8.78 0.84 12.86
CA GLU A 32 -7.34 0.58 12.95
C GLU A 32 -7.05 -0.85 13.41
N ASP A 33 -8.00 -1.50 14.09
CA ASP A 33 -7.91 -2.94 14.37
C ASP A 33 -8.32 -3.72 13.11
N VAL A 34 -7.35 -3.86 12.18
CA VAL A 34 -7.55 -4.46 10.85
C VAL A 34 -8.02 -5.91 10.86
N SER A 35 -7.88 -6.61 11.98
CA SER A 35 -8.35 -8.00 12.17
C SER A 35 -9.49 -8.12 13.17
N GLY A 36 -9.91 -7.01 13.78
CA GLY A 36 -11.01 -6.98 14.76
C GLY A 36 -12.36 -7.33 14.13
N ASP A 37 -13.17 -8.10 14.85
CA ASP A 37 -14.47 -8.58 14.34
C ASP A 37 -15.38 -7.45 13.87
N ARG A 38 -15.39 -6.32 14.59
CA ARG A 38 -16.19 -5.15 14.25
C ARG A 38 -15.72 -4.52 12.94
N ALA A 39 -14.42 -4.31 12.78
CA ALA A 39 -13.83 -3.73 11.59
C ALA A 39 -14.09 -4.63 10.38
N MET A 40 -13.85 -5.92 10.53
CA MET A 40 -14.07 -6.90 9.48
C MET A 40 -15.55 -7.07 9.10
N ALA A 41 -16.47 -6.97 10.06
CA ALA A 41 -17.89 -7.00 9.77
C ALA A 41 -18.33 -5.78 8.95
N TRP A 42 -17.84 -4.60 9.32
CA TRP A 42 -18.10 -3.37 8.57
C TRP A 42 -17.54 -3.43 7.15
N VAL A 43 -16.27 -3.86 6.99
CA VAL A 43 -15.64 -4.02 5.67
C VAL A 43 -16.43 -4.97 4.78
N ARG A 44 -16.88 -6.11 5.31
CA ARG A 44 -17.71 -7.06 4.54
C ARG A 44 -19.02 -6.43 4.08
N ALA A 45 -19.72 -5.70 4.98
CA ALA A 45 -20.99 -5.04 4.64
C ALA A 45 -20.80 -3.96 3.57
N GLU A 46 -19.72 -3.15 3.66
CA GLU A 46 -19.41 -2.12 2.67
C GLU A 46 -19.02 -2.71 1.32
N ASN A 47 -18.24 -3.80 1.34
CA ASN A 47 -17.86 -4.51 0.12
C ASN A 47 -19.09 -5.11 -0.57
N GLU A 48 -19.98 -5.76 0.17
CA GLU A 48 -21.22 -6.33 -0.37
C GLU A 48 -22.10 -5.24 -1.01
N ARG A 49 -22.27 -4.09 -0.34
CA ARG A 49 -23.02 -2.96 -0.87
C ARG A 49 -22.39 -2.42 -2.16
N SER A 50 -21.06 -2.27 -2.19
CA SER A 50 -20.34 -1.77 -3.35
C SER A 50 -20.38 -2.76 -4.51
N ALA A 51 -20.14 -4.03 -4.25
CA ALA A 51 -20.21 -5.10 -5.24
C ALA A 51 -21.60 -5.16 -5.88
N LYS A 52 -22.66 -5.12 -5.08
CA LYS A 52 -24.03 -5.13 -5.58
C LYS A 52 -24.34 -3.99 -6.57
N VAL A 53 -23.74 -2.81 -6.35
CA VAL A 53 -23.90 -1.67 -7.27
C VAL A 53 -23.04 -1.80 -8.50
N LEU A 54 -21.76 -2.14 -8.32
CA LEU A 54 -20.77 -2.16 -9.41
C LEU A 54 -20.96 -3.37 -10.34
N GLU A 55 -21.17 -4.55 -9.78
CA GLU A 55 -21.33 -5.80 -10.54
C GLU A 55 -22.67 -5.91 -11.25
N SER A 56 -23.68 -5.10 -10.83
CA SER A 56 -24.95 -5.01 -11.55
C SER A 56 -24.87 -4.22 -12.88
N ASP A 57 -23.78 -3.48 -13.10
CA ASP A 57 -23.57 -2.77 -14.37
C ASP A 57 -23.27 -3.79 -15.49
N PRO A 58 -24.04 -3.79 -16.60
CA PRO A 58 -23.86 -4.77 -17.69
C PRO A 58 -22.46 -4.75 -18.31
N ARG A 59 -21.68 -3.68 -18.11
CA ARG A 59 -20.30 -3.55 -18.60
C ARG A 59 -19.29 -4.23 -17.70
N PHE A 60 -19.65 -4.53 -16.42
CA PHE A 60 -18.72 -5.01 -15.42
C PHE A 60 -17.98 -6.28 -15.86
N ALA A 61 -18.71 -7.31 -16.26
CA ALA A 61 -18.12 -8.59 -16.69
C ALA A 61 -17.14 -8.43 -17.87
N GLY A 62 -17.45 -7.56 -18.82
CA GLY A 62 -16.57 -7.28 -19.96
C GLY A 62 -15.30 -6.52 -19.57
N LEU A 63 -15.41 -5.58 -18.64
CA LEU A 63 -14.27 -4.84 -18.10
C LEU A 63 -13.37 -5.74 -17.25
N GLU A 64 -13.96 -6.58 -16.40
CA GLU A 64 -13.22 -7.56 -15.60
C GLU A 64 -12.44 -8.54 -16.48
N ALA A 65 -13.09 -9.16 -17.46
CA ALA A 65 -12.43 -10.07 -18.39
C ALA A 65 -11.30 -9.39 -19.18
N THR A 66 -11.49 -8.13 -19.58
CA THR A 66 -10.45 -7.36 -20.28
C THR A 66 -9.27 -7.05 -19.35
N ALA A 67 -9.54 -6.62 -18.13
CA ALA A 67 -8.51 -6.35 -17.13
C ALA A 67 -7.72 -7.62 -16.80
N LEU A 68 -8.39 -8.74 -16.60
CA LEU A 68 -7.77 -10.04 -16.33
C LEU A 68 -6.85 -10.46 -17.48
N LYS A 69 -7.33 -10.36 -18.73
CA LYS A 69 -6.52 -10.66 -19.92
C LYS A 69 -5.24 -9.82 -19.98
N VAL A 70 -5.32 -8.53 -19.64
CA VAL A 70 -4.12 -7.66 -19.59
C VAL A 70 -3.20 -8.06 -18.45
N LEU A 71 -3.75 -8.37 -17.28
CA LEU A 71 -2.98 -8.76 -16.10
C LEU A 71 -2.28 -10.11 -16.26
N GLU A 72 -2.86 -11.04 -16.99
CA GLU A 72 -2.31 -12.38 -17.26
C GLU A 72 -1.51 -12.47 -18.56
N SER A 73 -1.39 -11.37 -19.30
CA SER A 73 -0.69 -11.36 -20.59
C SER A 73 0.77 -11.79 -20.43
N PRO A 74 1.24 -12.76 -21.21
CA PRO A 74 2.66 -13.11 -21.27
C PRO A 74 3.53 -12.07 -22.00
N GLU A 75 2.89 -11.11 -22.70
CA GLU A 75 3.58 -10.05 -23.47
C GLU A 75 3.95 -8.85 -22.60
N ARG A 76 3.91 -8.99 -21.29
CA ARG A 76 4.36 -7.93 -20.36
C ARG A 76 5.81 -7.59 -20.62
N LEU A 77 6.11 -6.29 -20.70
CA LEU A 77 7.47 -5.80 -20.65
C LEU A 77 7.89 -5.73 -19.17
N PRO A 78 8.74 -6.64 -18.69
CA PRO A 78 9.22 -6.58 -17.33
C PRO A 78 10.08 -5.33 -17.16
N MET A 79 9.92 -4.60 -16.05
CA MET A 79 10.79 -3.49 -15.70
C MET A 79 12.12 -4.08 -15.18
N PRO A 80 13.19 -4.09 -15.99
CA PRO A 80 14.47 -4.63 -15.56
C PRO A 80 15.27 -3.57 -14.81
N TRP A 81 16.13 -4.01 -13.91
CA TRP A 81 17.18 -3.17 -13.35
C TRP A 81 18.51 -3.91 -13.36
N LEU A 82 19.58 -3.18 -13.60
CA LEU A 82 20.95 -3.69 -13.63
C LEU A 82 21.55 -3.62 -12.22
N ASN A 83 22.16 -4.72 -11.78
CA ASN A 83 23.00 -4.76 -10.60
C ASN A 83 24.26 -5.58 -10.90
N GLY A 84 25.41 -4.91 -10.94
CA GLY A 84 26.65 -5.52 -11.43
C GLY A 84 26.54 -5.93 -12.90
N SER A 85 26.74 -7.20 -13.20
CA SER A 85 26.60 -7.79 -14.54
C SER A 85 25.25 -8.47 -14.77
N ASP A 86 24.37 -8.46 -13.78
CA ASP A 86 23.10 -9.16 -13.81
C ASP A 86 21.92 -8.21 -13.96
N ILE A 87 20.97 -8.63 -14.74
CA ILE A 87 19.65 -8.00 -14.88
C ILE A 87 18.66 -8.73 -13.99
N TYR A 88 17.94 -7.97 -13.20
CA TYR A 88 16.87 -8.44 -12.34
C TYR A 88 15.53 -7.91 -12.82
N ASN A 89 14.46 -8.63 -12.59
CA ASN A 89 13.09 -8.14 -12.66
C ASN A 89 12.16 -8.93 -11.75
N THR A 90 10.99 -8.36 -11.48
CA THR A 90 9.86 -9.10 -10.91
C THR A 90 8.93 -9.53 -12.04
N TRP A 91 8.48 -10.77 -11.98
CA TRP A 91 7.57 -11.36 -12.95
C TRP A 91 6.33 -11.91 -12.25
N GLN A 92 5.18 -11.72 -12.87
CA GLN A 92 3.90 -12.29 -12.43
C GLN A 92 3.20 -12.92 -13.62
N ASP A 93 2.57 -14.05 -13.39
CA ASP A 93 1.72 -14.75 -14.33
C ASP A 93 0.67 -15.57 -13.57
N ALA A 94 -0.12 -16.38 -14.28
CA ALA A 94 -1.15 -17.23 -13.67
C ALA A 94 -0.58 -18.27 -12.70
N SER A 95 0.70 -18.68 -12.87
CA SER A 95 1.39 -19.62 -11.99
C SER A 95 2.05 -18.96 -10.79
N HIS A 96 2.39 -17.68 -10.92
CA HIS A 96 3.10 -16.88 -9.92
C HIS A 96 2.27 -15.63 -9.59
N VAL A 97 1.15 -15.84 -8.92
CA VAL A 97 0.14 -14.79 -8.63
C VAL A 97 0.73 -13.67 -7.77
N ARG A 98 1.63 -14.00 -6.84
CA ARG A 98 2.37 -13.01 -6.01
C ARG A 98 3.67 -12.57 -6.66
N GLY A 99 4.11 -13.28 -7.66
CA GLY A 99 5.27 -13.02 -8.46
C GLY A 99 6.53 -13.72 -7.99
N ILE A 100 7.52 -13.65 -8.86
CA ILE A 100 8.88 -14.12 -8.63
C ILE A 100 9.87 -12.98 -8.86
N LEU A 101 10.93 -12.95 -8.05
CA LEU A 101 12.15 -12.23 -8.37
C LEU A 101 13.03 -13.16 -9.17
N ARG A 102 13.48 -12.71 -10.33
CA ARG A 102 14.37 -13.50 -11.20
C ARG A 102 15.52 -12.66 -11.71
N ARG A 103 16.59 -13.33 -12.13
CA ARG A 103 17.76 -12.69 -12.71
C ARG A 103 18.25 -13.42 -13.95
N THR A 104 18.98 -12.70 -14.78
CA THR A 104 19.75 -13.22 -15.90
C THR A 104 21.00 -12.37 -16.10
N SER A 105 22.03 -12.85 -16.82
CA SER A 105 23.17 -12.00 -17.16
C SER A 105 22.78 -10.92 -18.18
N LEU A 106 23.49 -9.79 -18.18
CA LEU A 106 23.28 -8.75 -19.20
C LEU A 106 23.46 -9.30 -20.62
N ALA A 107 24.44 -10.19 -20.83
CA ALA A 107 24.69 -10.80 -22.13
C ALA A 107 23.51 -11.67 -22.61
N ASP A 108 22.93 -12.45 -21.72
CA ASP A 108 21.79 -13.30 -22.04
C ASP A 108 20.49 -12.48 -22.19
N TYR A 109 20.34 -11.42 -21.40
CA TYR A 109 19.19 -10.50 -21.50
C TYR A 109 19.08 -9.86 -22.90
N LEU A 110 20.19 -9.63 -23.58
CA LEU A 110 20.21 -9.05 -24.92
C LEU A 110 19.89 -10.06 -26.03
N THR A 111 19.67 -11.31 -25.68
CA THR A 111 19.22 -12.35 -26.65
C THR A 111 17.71 -12.29 -26.87
N ALA A 112 17.24 -12.96 -27.92
CA ALA A 112 15.80 -13.03 -28.21
C ALA A 112 15.00 -13.83 -27.14
N GLN A 113 15.65 -14.74 -26.44
CA GLN A 113 15.05 -15.61 -25.43
C GLN A 113 15.97 -15.75 -24.21
N PRO A 114 15.99 -14.78 -23.30
CA PRO A 114 16.84 -14.84 -22.12
C PRO A 114 16.46 -15.99 -21.18
N HIS A 115 17.46 -16.67 -20.62
CA HIS A 115 17.27 -17.69 -19.59
C HIS A 115 17.21 -17.04 -18.21
N TRP A 116 16.05 -17.11 -17.57
CA TRP A 116 15.81 -16.52 -16.27
C TRP A 116 16.03 -17.54 -15.15
N HIS A 117 16.72 -17.10 -14.11
CA HIS A 117 16.89 -17.86 -12.86
C HIS A 117 16.02 -17.24 -11.78
N THR A 118 15.15 -18.02 -11.17
CA THR A 118 14.36 -17.59 -10.02
C THR A 118 15.26 -17.39 -8.80
N VAL A 119 15.25 -16.19 -8.26
CA VAL A 119 15.97 -15.83 -7.03
C VAL A 119 15.08 -16.02 -5.82
N LEU A 120 13.79 -15.61 -5.93
CA LEU A 120 12.80 -15.76 -4.88
C LEU A 120 11.42 -15.93 -5.51
N ASP A 121 10.71 -16.95 -5.04
CA ASP A 121 9.30 -17.19 -5.35
C ASP A 121 8.44 -16.80 -4.14
N TYR A 122 7.63 -15.75 -4.29
CA TYR A 122 6.79 -15.23 -3.20
C TYR A 122 5.60 -16.14 -2.90
N ASP A 123 5.11 -16.92 -3.87
CA ASP A 123 4.05 -17.90 -3.65
C ASP A 123 4.58 -19.11 -2.89
N ALA A 124 5.76 -19.61 -3.24
CA ALA A 124 6.42 -20.71 -2.54
C ALA A 124 6.78 -20.31 -1.11
N LEU A 125 7.37 -19.12 -0.91
CA LEU A 125 7.68 -18.60 0.41
C LEU A 125 6.42 -18.43 1.27
N GLY A 126 5.35 -17.92 0.67
CA GLY A 126 4.07 -17.76 1.34
C GLY A 126 3.47 -19.08 1.84
N LYS A 127 3.61 -20.15 1.04
CA LYS A 127 3.19 -21.51 1.44
C LYS A 127 4.06 -22.05 2.57
N GLN A 128 5.38 -21.88 2.49
CA GLN A 128 6.32 -22.35 3.51
C GLN A 128 6.06 -21.69 4.86
N ASP A 129 5.84 -20.39 4.90
CA ASP A 129 5.69 -19.60 6.12
C ASP A 129 4.23 -19.52 6.61
N ASN A 130 3.29 -20.04 5.83
CA ASN A 130 1.84 -19.85 6.02
C ASN A 130 1.48 -18.36 6.15
N ARG A 131 2.06 -17.50 5.28
CA ARG A 131 1.88 -16.05 5.28
C ARG A 131 1.63 -15.53 3.87
N ARG A 132 1.03 -14.34 3.82
CA ARG A 132 0.78 -13.62 2.55
C ARG A 132 1.87 -12.58 2.33
N TRP A 133 3.00 -12.99 1.79
CA TRP A 133 4.09 -12.09 1.43
C TRP A 133 3.72 -11.21 0.21
N VAL A 134 4.13 -9.95 0.25
CA VAL A 134 3.95 -8.99 -0.84
C VAL A 134 5.29 -8.31 -1.08
N HIS A 135 5.73 -8.30 -2.34
CA HIS A 135 6.90 -7.54 -2.75
C HIS A 135 6.62 -6.04 -2.66
N LYS A 136 7.43 -5.31 -1.89
CA LYS A 136 7.34 -3.84 -1.79
C LYS A 136 8.58 -3.11 -2.32
N GLY A 137 9.60 -3.83 -2.72
CA GLY A 137 10.84 -3.29 -3.22
C GLY A 137 12.02 -4.18 -2.91
N LEU A 138 13.15 -3.94 -3.58
CA LEU A 138 14.42 -4.60 -3.38
C LEU A 138 15.52 -3.55 -3.34
N THR A 139 16.41 -3.68 -2.37
CA THR A 139 17.66 -2.91 -2.33
C THR A 139 18.81 -3.92 -2.31
N CYS A 140 19.71 -3.81 -3.27
CA CYS A 140 20.97 -4.57 -3.25
C CYS A 140 22.00 -3.78 -2.44
N LEU A 141 22.69 -4.46 -1.54
CA LEU A 141 23.78 -3.90 -0.71
C LEU A 141 25.11 -4.11 -1.39
#